data_ee66616a96063c244c86a5fc2eed1f2c
#
_entry.id   ee66616a96063c244c86a5fc2eed1f2c
#
_cell.length_a   1.000
_cell.length_b   1.000
_cell.length_c   1.000
_cell.angle_alpha   90.00
_cell.angle_beta   90.00
_cell.angle_gamma   90.00
#
_symmetry.space_group_name_H-M   'P 1'
#
loop_
_entity.id
_entity.type
_entity.pdbx_description
1 polymer ?
#
loop_
_entity_poly.entity_id
_entity_poly.type
_entity_poly.pdbx_seq_one_letter_code
_entity_poly.pdbx_strand_id
1 'polypeptide(L)'
;MDNPIPVAPKRPKKITTHGETRIDPWFWLRDVDDPETMEYLRAENAYTEAAMATEEELQERLYQEMRGRIKEDDSTVPEKEGDYYYYTRFEEGRQYPIHCRKHLSLVGPEEVLIDVNELAKDLDYCRVGNWENSPDHKWLAYSIDTDGSEKYTIVIKDLESGELLDEAIPGSYYSLEWANDSQTIYYDVLDENHRPVKIFKHRLGDDPSRDGLVYEETDPRFFVGVMKSASKRFIFVTSAGNNMSEWRFIDANVSDGKLTLVQPRREDFEYDVDHHGERFLIRNNGDGARDFKVSETPVSAPGSENWKDFVPHLPGRPIAGFGVSQDYFVLYYRANGLPQVQIMDLSTGVTHDLSLDEEDYSVRLQGSREWDSPVLRFSYASLTTPATVYDYDMGTRQREFRKQVQVLGDFSSEKYQSRRVFAMAADGTLIPLSILYAKDTQLDGSAPLYLYGYGSYGLIIESDFGSARLSLVDRGYIFAIAHVRGGMDLGWDWYEDGKLLNKKNTFTDFIACAEH
;
A
#
# COMPACT_ATOMS: atom_id res chain seq x y z
N MET A 1 10.01 15.25 41.88
CA MET A 1 11.48 15.37 41.77
C MET A 1 11.74 15.96 40.39
N ASP A 2 12.51 17.06 40.33
CA ASP A 2 12.87 17.64 39.04
C ASP A 2 13.77 16.62 38.31
N ASN A 3 13.22 15.91 37.36
CA ASN A 3 13.99 15.04 36.49
C ASN A 3 14.66 15.97 35.45
N PRO A 4 16.00 16.18 35.47
CA PRO A 4 16.61 17.14 34.57
C PRO A 4 16.50 16.67 33.14
N ILE A 5 16.25 17.60 32.23
CA ILE A 5 16.25 17.32 30.78
C ILE A 5 17.61 16.77 30.39
N PRO A 6 17.69 15.59 29.75
CA PRO A 6 18.94 15.04 29.26
C PRO A 6 19.57 15.96 28.23
N VAL A 7 20.90 16.09 28.28
CA VAL A 7 21.65 16.94 27.33
C VAL A 7 22.79 16.13 26.70
N ALA A 8 22.71 15.89 25.41
CA ALA A 8 23.79 15.20 24.69
C ALA A 8 25.08 16.03 24.70
N PRO A 9 26.23 15.43 25.11
CA PRO A 9 27.51 16.11 25.07
C PRO A 9 27.89 16.56 23.65
N LYS A 10 28.40 17.78 23.53
CA LYS A 10 28.88 18.31 22.24
C LYS A 10 30.28 17.77 21.92
N ARG A 11 30.38 17.00 20.81
CA ARG A 11 31.62 16.47 20.24
C ARG A 11 31.77 16.96 18.79
N PRO A 12 32.28 18.21 18.57
CA PRO A 12 32.26 18.82 17.25
C PRO A 12 33.03 17.99 16.20
N LYS A 13 32.34 17.60 15.10
CA LYS A 13 32.93 16.99 13.92
C LYS A 13 32.82 17.90 12.73
N LYS A 14 33.95 18.16 12.06
CA LYS A 14 33.96 18.88 10.79
C LYS A 14 33.57 17.92 9.65
N ILE A 15 32.59 18.32 8.85
CA ILE A 15 32.14 17.62 7.67
C ILE A 15 32.23 18.57 6.49
N THR A 16 33.06 18.23 5.49
CA THR A 16 33.21 19.01 4.27
C THR A 16 32.59 18.29 3.10
N THR A 17 31.62 18.91 2.43
CA THR A 17 30.93 18.35 1.24
C THR A 17 30.82 19.46 0.20
N HIS A 18 31.24 19.22 -1.03
CA HIS A 18 31.21 20.16 -2.15
C HIS A 18 31.92 21.49 -1.86
N GLY A 19 33.00 21.46 -1.04
CA GLY A 19 33.76 22.66 -0.66
C GLY A 19 33.18 23.45 0.50
N GLU A 20 32.02 23.14 1.00
CA GLU A 20 31.42 23.72 2.19
C GLU A 20 31.70 22.87 3.44
N THR A 21 32.07 23.55 4.52
CA THR A 21 32.35 22.89 5.81
C THR A 21 31.30 23.27 6.83
N ARG A 22 30.62 22.24 7.37
CA ARG A 22 29.75 22.39 8.54
C ARG A 22 30.40 21.72 9.76
N ILE A 23 30.02 22.18 10.93
CA ILE A 23 30.40 21.57 12.21
C ILE A 23 29.15 20.93 12.80
N ASP A 24 29.19 19.62 13.00
CA ASP A 24 28.13 18.87 13.64
C ASP A 24 28.59 18.48 15.06
N PRO A 25 27.98 19.05 16.11
CA PRO A 25 28.37 18.75 17.49
C PRO A 25 27.89 17.38 17.98
N TRP A 26 26.92 16.78 17.30
CA TRP A 26 26.22 15.55 17.73
C TRP A 26 26.35 14.40 16.73
N PHE A 27 27.27 14.48 15.79
CA PHE A 27 27.51 13.44 14.78
C PHE A 27 27.76 12.03 15.38
N TRP A 28 28.29 11.98 16.61
CA TRP A 28 28.57 10.74 17.33
C TRP A 28 27.31 9.95 17.71
N LEU A 29 26.14 10.59 17.87
CA LEU A 29 24.86 9.94 18.18
C LEU A 29 24.37 8.97 17.09
N ARG A 30 24.98 8.99 15.91
CA ARG A 30 24.69 8.01 14.84
C ARG A 30 25.30 6.63 15.09
N ASP A 31 26.26 6.54 16.00
CA ASP A 31 26.93 5.29 16.35
C ASP A 31 26.09 4.56 17.40
N VAL A 32 25.37 3.52 16.93
CA VAL A 32 24.48 2.72 17.78
C VAL A 32 25.26 1.77 18.72
N ASP A 33 26.53 1.50 18.40
CA ASP A 33 27.39 0.64 19.21
C ASP A 33 28.17 1.43 20.29
N ASP A 34 28.12 2.77 20.25
CA ASP A 34 28.70 3.63 21.29
C ASP A 34 27.85 3.54 22.57
N PRO A 35 28.40 3.03 23.70
CA PRO A 35 27.68 2.93 24.96
C PRO A 35 27.06 4.25 25.46
N GLU A 36 27.72 5.40 25.19
CA GLU A 36 27.22 6.71 25.59
C GLU A 36 25.99 7.15 24.75
N THR A 37 25.90 6.73 23.48
CA THR A 37 24.70 6.92 22.67
C THR A 37 23.51 6.20 23.30
N MET A 38 23.71 4.94 23.70
CA MET A 38 22.66 4.16 24.34
C MET A 38 22.30 4.69 25.74
N GLU A 39 23.28 5.19 26.50
CA GLU A 39 23.03 5.82 27.81
C GLU A 39 22.19 7.08 27.64
N TYR A 40 22.51 7.93 26.66
CA TYR A 40 21.76 9.14 26.38
C TYR A 40 20.31 8.82 25.96
N LEU A 41 20.10 7.85 25.06
CA LEU A 41 18.75 7.43 24.65
C LEU A 41 17.92 6.87 25.81
N ARG A 42 18.53 6.10 26.70
CA ARG A 42 17.85 5.62 27.92
C ARG A 42 17.48 6.75 28.87
N ALA A 43 18.33 7.76 28.99
CA ALA A 43 18.04 8.95 29.80
C ALA A 43 16.85 9.75 29.22
N GLU A 44 16.77 9.90 27.89
CA GLU A 44 15.63 10.53 27.20
C GLU A 44 14.32 9.77 27.44
N ASN A 45 14.36 8.44 27.32
CA ASN A 45 13.19 7.60 27.60
C ASN A 45 12.74 7.74 29.06
N ALA A 46 13.67 7.67 30.01
CA ALA A 46 13.35 7.83 31.44
C ALA A 46 12.80 9.24 31.76
N TYR A 47 13.30 10.28 31.07
CA TYR A 47 12.74 11.62 31.19
C TYR A 47 11.30 11.69 30.66
N THR A 48 11.06 11.09 29.48
CA THR A 48 9.73 11.05 28.85
C THR A 48 8.74 10.29 29.73
N GLU A 49 9.10 9.13 30.25
CA GLU A 49 8.28 8.36 31.19
C GLU A 49 7.89 9.20 32.43
N ALA A 50 8.87 9.86 33.05
CA ALA A 50 8.63 10.70 34.21
C ALA A 50 7.77 11.93 33.88
N ALA A 51 7.94 12.55 32.73
CA ALA A 51 7.15 13.70 32.28
C ALA A 51 5.70 13.32 31.96
N MET A 52 5.49 12.13 31.40
CA MET A 52 4.16 11.62 31.00
C MET A 52 3.41 10.89 32.11
N ALA A 53 4.06 10.62 33.24
CA ALA A 53 3.46 9.85 34.35
C ALA A 53 2.15 10.46 34.92
N THR A 54 1.95 11.76 34.79
CA THR A 54 0.70 12.42 35.21
C THR A 54 -0.46 12.17 34.25
N GLU A 55 -0.19 11.71 33.03
CA GLU A 55 -1.18 11.49 31.97
C GLU A 55 -1.55 10.01 31.78
N GLU A 56 -0.99 9.09 32.58
CA GLU A 56 -1.21 7.65 32.47
C GLU A 56 -2.70 7.26 32.52
N GLU A 57 -3.49 7.88 33.40
CA GLU A 57 -4.94 7.60 33.52
C GLU A 57 -5.68 8.05 32.22
N LEU A 58 -5.27 9.17 31.63
CA LEU A 58 -5.84 9.65 30.38
C LEU A 58 -5.45 8.74 29.21
N GLN A 59 -4.19 8.32 29.16
CA GLN A 59 -3.69 7.41 28.12
C GLN A 59 -4.44 6.08 28.17
N GLU A 60 -4.57 5.47 29.36
CA GLU A 60 -5.29 4.20 29.53
C GLU A 60 -6.76 4.34 29.13
N ARG A 61 -7.43 5.41 29.54
CA ARG A 61 -8.83 5.67 29.16
C ARG A 61 -8.99 5.82 27.65
N LEU A 62 -8.11 6.58 26.97
CA LEU A 62 -8.14 6.75 25.52
C LEU A 62 -7.85 5.43 24.80
N TYR A 63 -6.90 4.64 25.31
CA TYR A 63 -6.59 3.32 24.77
C TYR A 63 -7.81 2.40 24.83
N GLN A 64 -8.47 2.32 25.98
CA GLN A 64 -9.68 1.49 26.15
C GLN A 64 -10.84 1.98 25.28
N GLU A 65 -11.02 3.29 25.10
CA GLU A 65 -12.02 3.84 24.19
C GLU A 65 -11.72 3.46 22.73
N MET A 66 -10.49 3.59 22.28
CA MET A 66 -10.07 3.27 20.92
C MET A 66 -10.20 1.77 20.64
N ARG A 67 -9.68 0.93 21.56
CA ARG A 67 -9.76 -0.53 21.47
C ARG A 67 -11.22 -1.01 21.53
N GLY A 68 -12.01 -0.43 22.42
CA GLY A 68 -13.43 -0.81 22.62
C GLY A 68 -14.31 -0.54 21.39
N ARG A 69 -13.84 0.25 20.40
CA ARG A 69 -14.55 0.45 19.11
C ARG A 69 -14.20 -0.61 18.08
N ILE A 70 -13.16 -1.41 18.30
CA ILE A 70 -12.68 -2.41 17.34
C ILE A 70 -13.37 -3.74 17.62
N LYS A 71 -14.01 -4.30 16.60
CA LYS A 71 -14.48 -5.68 16.64
C LYS A 71 -13.29 -6.60 16.37
N GLU A 72 -12.79 -7.27 17.41
CA GLU A 72 -11.63 -8.15 17.29
C GLU A 72 -11.97 -9.47 16.57
N ASP A 73 -13.15 -10.05 16.80
CA ASP A 73 -13.64 -11.22 16.07
C ASP A 73 -14.25 -10.81 14.73
N ASP A 74 -13.43 -10.80 13.69
CA ASP A 74 -13.83 -10.34 12.38
C ASP A 74 -13.12 -11.13 11.25
N SER A 75 -13.60 -10.97 10.00
CA SER A 75 -13.02 -11.62 8.82
C SER A 75 -13.09 -10.72 7.59
N THR A 76 -12.21 -10.93 6.62
CA THR A 76 -12.34 -10.30 5.29
C THR A 76 -13.52 -10.91 4.52
N VAL A 77 -13.97 -10.24 3.46
CA VAL A 77 -14.92 -10.82 2.50
C VAL A 77 -14.18 -11.90 1.70
N PRO A 78 -14.69 -13.14 1.64
CA PRO A 78 -14.01 -14.20 0.91
C PRO A 78 -13.84 -13.88 -0.58
N GLU A 79 -12.66 -14.20 -1.12
CA GLU A 79 -12.31 -14.06 -2.53
C GLU A 79 -12.27 -15.42 -3.19
N LYS A 80 -12.98 -15.55 -4.33
CA LYS A 80 -13.00 -16.79 -5.09
C LYS A 80 -11.76 -16.91 -5.97
N GLU A 81 -11.14 -18.09 -5.96
CA GLU A 81 -10.12 -18.50 -6.92
C GLU A 81 -10.28 -20.00 -7.24
N GLY A 82 -10.64 -20.32 -8.48
CA GLY A 82 -10.99 -21.68 -8.87
C GLY A 82 -12.14 -22.23 -8.02
N ASP A 83 -11.91 -23.38 -7.43
CA ASP A 83 -12.89 -24.05 -6.56
C ASP A 83 -12.83 -23.60 -5.09
N TYR A 84 -12.02 -22.62 -4.75
CA TYR A 84 -11.80 -22.18 -3.38
C TYR A 84 -12.24 -20.75 -3.14
N TYR A 85 -12.55 -20.45 -1.86
CA TYR A 85 -12.81 -19.11 -1.33
C TYR A 85 -11.79 -18.82 -0.24
N TYR A 86 -10.91 -17.86 -0.47
CA TYR A 86 -9.82 -17.44 0.43
C TYR A 86 -10.24 -16.25 1.27
N TYR A 87 -9.92 -16.27 2.55
CA TYR A 87 -10.20 -15.17 3.46
C TYR A 87 -9.26 -15.19 4.66
N THR A 88 -9.20 -14.06 5.34
CA THR A 88 -8.47 -13.90 6.59
C THR A 88 -9.48 -13.61 7.70
N ARG A 89 -9.31 -14.24 8.85
CA ARG A 89 -10.11 -13.96 10.03
C ARG A 89 -9.23 -13.69 11.24
N PHE A 90 -9.82 -13.05 12.26
CA PHE A 90 -9.22 -12.74 13.54
C PHE A 90 -10.07 -13.35 14.64
N GLU A 91 -9.47 -13.64 15.79
CA GLU A 91 -10.13 -14.14 16.99
C GLU A 91 -9.94 -13.14 18.14
N GLU A 92 -10.98 -12.99 18.96
CA GLU A 92 -10.94 -12.12 20.14
C GLU A 92 -9.79 -12.49 21.08
N GLY A 93 -9.00 -11.49 21.47
CA GLY A 93 -7.86 -11.68 22.36
C GLY A 93 -6.62 -12.28 21.72
N ARG A 94 -6.65 -12.58 20.40
CA ARG A 94 -5.48 -12.99 19.63
C ARG A 94 -4.87 -11.81 18.88
N GLN A 95 -3.55 -11.83 18.74
CA GLN A 95 -2.82 -10.71 18.15
C GLN A 95 -2.71 -10.79 16.62
N TYR A 96 -2.70 -11.99 16.06
CA TYR A 96 -2.36 -12.22 14.65
C TYR A 96 -3.53 -12.78 13.84
N PRO A 97 -3.50 -12.61 12.50
CA PRO A 97 -4.50 -13.18 11.59
C PRO A 97 -4.40 -14.70 11.47
N ILE A 98 -5.51 -15.28 11.02
CA ILE A 98 -5.62 -16.68 10.59
C ILE A 98 -6.07 -16.66 9.14
N HIS A 99 -5.24 -17.16 8.22
CA HIS A 99 -5.53 -17.26 6.79
C HIS A 99 -6.22 -18.60 6.51
N CYS A 100 -7.34 -18.54 5.83
CA CYS A 100 -8.23 -19.69 5.65
C CYS A 100 -8.71 -19.80 4.21
N ARG A 101 -9.18 -21.00 3.84
CA ARG A 101 -9.95 -21.22 2.62
C ARG A 101 -11.13 -22.16 2.86
N LYS A 102 -12.09 -22.15 1.94
CA LYS A 102 -13.21 -23.11 1.87
C LYS A 102 -13.36 -23.62 0.45
N HIS A 103 -13.63 -24.91 0.31
CA HIS A 103 -13.78 -25.57 -0.98
C HIS A 103 -15.23 -25.48 -1.47
N LEU A 104 -15.46 -25.11 -2.71
CA LEU A 104 -16.72 -25.05 -3.47
C LEU A 104 -17.83 -24.18 -2.86
N SER A 105 -17.86 -23.99 -1.55
CA SER A 105 -18.97 -23.31 -0.88
C SER A 105 -18.55 -22.61 0.39
N LEU A 106 -19.10 -21.41 0.64
CA LEU A 106 -18.87 -20.64 1.86
C LEU A 106 -19.48 -21.29 3.13
N VAL A 107 -20.40 -22.25 2.98
CA VAL A 107 -20.98 -23.02 4.09
C VAL A 107 -20.25 -24.34 4.34
N GLY A 108 -19.25 -24.68 3.51
CA GLY A 108 -18.39 -25.85 3.67
C GLY A 108 -17.43 -25.73 4.87
N PRO A 109 -16.69 -26.82 5.18
CA PRO A 109 -15.69 -26.80 6.24
C PRO A 109 -14.58 -25.79 5.92
N GLU A 110 -14.08 -25.16 6.97
CA GLU A 110 -12.91 -24.28 6.91
C GLU A 110 -11.64 -25.11 6.91
N GLU A 111 -10.69 -24.72 6.07
CA GLU A 111 -9.31 -25.19 6.07
C GLU A 111 -8.41 -24.03 6.47
N VAL A 112 -7.64 -24.20 7.55
CA VAL A 112 -6.66 -23.21 8.02
C VAL A 112 -5.37 -23.40 7.23
N LEU A 113 -5.00 -22.36 6.49
CA LEU A 113 -3.76 -22.31 5.71
C LEU A 113 -2.58 -21.92 6.58
N ILE A 114 -2.70 -20.78 7.28
CA ILE A 114 -1.69 -20.25 8.19
C ILE A 114 -2.40 -19.70 9.43
N ASP A 115 -2.11 -20.23 10.60
CA ASP A 115 -2.43 -19.59 11.87
C ASP A 115 -1.18 -18.88 12.37
N VAL A 116 -1.12 -17.56 12.18
CA VAL A 116 0.07 -16.78 12.59
C VAL A 116 0.23 -16.75 14.11
N ASN A 117 -0.85 -16.95 14.89
CA ASN A 117 -0.77 -17.05 16.33
C ASN A 117 -0.04 -18.32 16.79
N GLU A 118 -0.25 -19.44 16.09
CA GLU A 118 0.49 -20.69 16.40
C GLU A 118 1.97 -20.58 15.97
N LEU A 119 2.25 -19.90 14.84
CA LEU A 119 3.63 -19.62 14.40
C LEU A 119 4.38 -18.71 15.40
N ALA A 120 3.69 -17.76 16.01
CA ALA A 120 4.26 -16.79 16.94
C ALA A 120 4.44 -17.30 18.37
N LYS A 121 3.96 -18.50 18.71
CA LYS A 121 3.76 -18.97 20.08
C LYS A 121 4.98 -18.89 21.01
N ASP A 122 6.16 -19.15 20.47
CA ASP A 122 7.42 -19.18 21.23
C ASP A 122 8.41 -18.13 20.69
N LEU A 123 7.91 -17.09 19.99
CA LEU A 123 8.70 -16.05 19.35
C LEU A 123 8.38 -14.68 19.98
N ASP A 124 9.40 -13.84 20.11
CA ASP A 124 9.22 -12.43 20.52
C ASP A 124 8.62 -11.59 19.39
N TYR A 125 8.79 -12.02 18.14
CA TYR A 125 8.27 -11.37 16.94
C TYR A 125 7.88 -12.42 15.89
N CYS A 126 6.78 -12.18 15.17
CA CYS A 126 6.37 -12.99 14.04
C CYS A 126 5.60 -12.15 13.03
N ARG A 127 6.02 -12.21 11.77
CA ARG A 127 5.31 -11.57 10.67
C ARG A 127 5.31 -12.47 9.44
N VAL A 128 4.14 -12.74 8.90
CA VAL A 128 3.98 -13.28 7.56
C VAL A 128 3.97 -12.11 6.58
N GLY A 129 4.93 -12.06 5.66
CA GLY A 129 5.13 -10.96 4.72
C GLY A 129 4.21 -11.09 3.50
N ASN A 130 4.27 -12.21 2.83
CA ASN A 130 3.42 -12.56 1.70
C ASN A 130 3.09 -14.05 1.72
N TRP A 131 2.00 -14.44 1.09
CA TRP A 131 1.62 -15.83 0.90
C TRP A 131 0.84 -16.01 -0.40
N GLU A 132 1.17 -17.05 -1.16
CA GLU A 132 0.54 -17.39 -2.42
C GLU A 132 0.34 -18.89 -2.55
N ASN A 133 -0.85 -19.31 -2.96
CA ASN A 133 -1.12 -20.68 -3.31
C ASN A 133 -0.68 -21.00 -4.74
N SER A 134 -0.23 -22.22 -4.95
CA SER A 134 0.07 -22.70 -6.31
C SER A 134 -1.19 -22.70 -7.20
N PRO A 135 -1.05 -22.58 -8.53
CA PRO A 135 -2.19 -22.59 -9.45
C PRO A 135 -3.09 -23.83 -9.34
N ASP A 136 -2.57 -24.98 -8.91
CA ASP A 136 -3.34 -26.21 -8.67
C ASP A 136 -3.90 -26.32 -7.24
N HIS A 137 -3.70 -25.29 -6.39
CA HIS A 137 -4.16 -25.19 -5.01
C HIS A 137 -3.63 -26.26 -4.05
N LYS A 138 -2.53 -26.95 -4.39
CA LYS A 138 -1.94 -28.01 -3.54
C LYS A 138 -0.83 -27.53 -2.64
N TRP A 139 -0.14 -26.47 -3.04
CA TRP A 139 0.98 -25.90 -2.32
C TRP A 139 0.67 -24.47 -1.87
N LEU A 140 1.23 -24.09 -0.74
CA LEU A 140 1.23 -22.74 -0.23
C LEU A 140 2.66 -22.31 0.04
N ALA A 141 3.14 -21.28 -0.65
CA ALA A 141 4.38 -20.60 -0.31
C ALA A 141 4.08 -19.36 0.52
N TYR A 142 4.80 -19.17 1.62
CA TYR A 142 4.69 -17.93 2.40
C TYR A 142 6.04 -17.51 2.98
N SER A 143 6.24 -16.21 3.11
CA SER A 143 7.44 -15.62 3.69
C SER A 143 7.21 -15.26 5.15
N ILE A 144 8.16 -15.61 6.04
CA ILE A 144 8.07 -15.35 7.47
C ILE A 144 9.33 -14.63 7.98
N ASP A 145 9.13 -13.61 8.80
CA ASP A 145 10.15 -12.93 9.61
C ASP A 145 9.86 -13.20 11.09
N THR A 146 10.87 -13.69 11.82
CA THR A 146 10.74 -14.12 13.22
C THR A 146 11.56 -13.29 14.20
N ASP A 147 12.25 -12.24 13.72
CA ASP A 147 13.14 -11.41 14.56
C ASP A 147 12.95 -9.89 14.33
N GLY A 148 12.06 -9.50 13.41
CA GLY A 148 11.79 -8.09 13.09
C GLY A 148 12.84 -7.44 12.19
N SER A 149 13.74 -8.22 11.59
CA SER A 149 14.77 -7.72 10.69
C SER A 149 14.25 -7.37 9.29
N GLU A 150 12.99 -7.73 8.98
CA GLU A 150 12.40 -7.68 7.64
C GLU A 150 13.18 -8.51 6.59
N LYS A 151 13.95 -9.50 7.05
CA LYS A 151 14.56 -10.54 6.22
C LYS A 151 13.74 -11.80 6.35
N TYR A 152 12.99 -12.08 5.30
CA TYR A 152 12.05 -13.19 5.33
C TYR A 152 12.70 -14.48 4.89
N THR A 153 12.18 -15.57 5.40
CA THR A 153 12.41 -16.91 4.89
C THR A 153 11.15 -17.42 4.23
N ILE A 154 11.23 -17.82 2.96
CA ILE A 154 10.10 -18.47 2.29
C ILE A 154 10.07 -19.93 2.72
N VAL A 155 8.92 -20.40 3.13
CA VAL A 155 8.60 -21.79 3.45
C VAL A 155 7.42 -22.26 2.60
N ILE A 156 7.39 -23.56 2.31
CA ILE A 156 6.39 -24.16 1.43
C ILE A 156 5.64 -25.25 2.19
N LYS A 157 4.32 -25.15 2.17
CA LYS A 157 3.41 -26.09 2.83
C LYS A 157 2.66 -26.93 1.82
N ASP A 158 2.65 -28.23 2.01
CA ASP A 158 1.74 -29.16 1.35
C ASP A 158 0.34 -29.01 1.97
N LEU A 159 -0.64 -28.60 1.19
CA LEU A 159 -1.99 -28.37 1.68
C LEU A 159 -2.83 -29.65 1.84
N GLU A 160 -2.38 -30.78 1.29
CA GLU A 160 -3.05 -32.06 1.48
C GLU A 160 -2.60 -32.72 2.80
N SER A 161 -1.30 -32.77 3.07
CA SER A 161 -0.76 -33.33 4.31
C SER A 161 -0.75 -32.33 5.48
N GLY A 162 -0.69 -31.03 5.18
CA GLY A 162 -0.50 -29.96 6.16
C GLY A 162 0.96 -29.78 6.60
N GLU A 163 1.91 -30.54 6.07
CA GLU A 163 3.32 -30.53 6.44
C GLU A 163 4.11 -29.46 5.66
N LEU A 164 5.15 -28.91 6.30
CA LEU A 164 6.12 -28.06 5.61
C LEU A 164 7.13 -28.94 4.88
N LEU A 165 7.55 -28.48 3.70
CA LEU A 165 8.70 -29.08 3.02
C LEU A 165 10.00 -28.73 3.77
N ASP A 166 11.01 -29.59 3.66
CA ASP A 166 12.33 -29.37 4.30
C ASP A 166 13.10 -28.20 3.67
N GLU A 167 12.68 -27.71 2.50
CA GLU A 167 13.28 -26.58 1.80
C GLU A 167 12.81 -25.26 2.38
N ALA A 168 13.77 -24.44 2.82
CA ALA A 168 13.52 -23.07 3.29
C ALA A 168 14.45 -22.11 2.54
N ILE A 169 13.91 -21.02 2.02
CA ILE A 169 14.62 -20.05 1.17
C ILE A 169 14.83 -18.76 1.96
N PRO A 170 16.03 -18.52 2.52
CA PRO A 170 16.28 -17.33 3.34
C PRO A 170 16.59 -16.09 2.51
N GLY A 171 16.43 -14.91 3.12
CA GLY A 171 16.88 -13.62 2.59
C GLY A 171 15.96 -12.99 1.55
N SER A 172 14.73 -13.47 1.43
CA SER A 172 13.70 -12.81 0.63
C SER A 172 13.15 -11.56 1.32
N TYR A 173 12.35 -10.79 0.57
CA TYR A 173 11.65 -9.61 1.08
C TYR A 173 10.12 -9.81 0.95
N TYR A 174 9.45 -9.14 0.03
CA TYR A 174 7.97 -9.19 -0.04
C TYR A 174 7.42 -9.85 -1.29
N SER A 175 8.21 -10.10 -2.34
CA SER A 175 7.65 -10.64 -3.56
C SER A 175 8.00 -12.10 -3.79
N LEU A 176 6.96 -12.88 -4.00
CA LEU A 176 7.04 -14.26 -4.48
C LEU A 176 5.86 -14.51 -5.43
N GLU A 177 6.07 -15.36 -6.45
CA GLU A 177 5.06 -15.66 -7.45
C GLU A 177 5.25 -17.05 -8.04
N TRP A 178 4.16 -17.80 -8.18
CA TRP A 178 4.17 -19.13 -8.78
C TRP A 178 4.14 -19.07 -10.31
N ALA A 179 4.92 -19.90 -10.99
CA ALA A 179 4.68 -20.25 -12.38
C ALA A 179 3.41 -21.11 -12.50
N ASN A 180 2.86 -21.21 -13.71
CA ASN A 180 1.62 -21.98 -13.93
C ASN A 180 1.83 -23.51 -13.91
N ASP A 181 3.09 -23.97 -13.81
CA ASP A 181 3.43 -25.39 -13.62
C ASP A 181 3.19 -25.89 -12.18
N SER A 182 2.85 -25.01 -11.24
CA SER A 182 2.70 -25.31 -9.81
C SER A 182 3.93 -25.94 -9.15
N GLN A 183 5.10 -25.77 -9.75
CA GLN A 183 6.37 -26.35 -9.32
C GLN A 183 7.48 -25.32 -9.19
N THR A 184 7.34 -24.15 -9.83
CA THR A 184 8.37 -23.12 -9.88
C THR A 184 7.89 -21.86 -9.19
N ILE A 185 8.72 -21.29 -8.29
CA ILE A 185 8.49 -20.03 -7.60
C ILE A 185 9.54 -19.01 -8.05
N TYR A 186 9.13 -17.80 -8.33
CA TYR A 186 10.01 -16.64 -8.50
C TYR A 186 9.94 -15.79 -7.25
N TYR A 187 11.08 -15.29 -6.77
CA TYR A 187 11.14 -14.53 -5.53
C TYR A 187 12.28 -13.50 -5.55
N ASP A 188 12.15 -12.48 -4.73
CA ASP A 188 13.18 -11.45 -4.55
C ASP A 188 14.19 -11.82 -3.45
N VAL A 189 15.39 -11.23 -3.54
CA VAL A 189 16.44 -11.38 -2.53
C VAL A 189 17.08 -10.03 -2.23
N LEU A 190 17.28 -9.77 -0.94
CA LEU A 190 17.89 -8.57 -0.39
C LEU A 190 19.41 -8.52 -0.59
N ASP A 191 19.95 -7.31 -0.75
CA ASP A 191 21.38 -7.04 -0.61
C ASP A 191 21.76 -6.74 0.87
N GLU A 192 23.04 -6.45 1.10
CA GLU A 192 23.58 -6.07 2.42
C GLU A 192 22.99 -4.76 2.98
N ASN A 193 22.46 -3.89 2.11
CA ASN A 193 21.82 -2.62 2.46
C ASN A 193 20.30 -2.75 2.60
N HIS A 194 19.80 -3.97 2.71
CA HIS A 194 18.38 -4.26 2.90
C HIS A 194 17.49 -3.82 1.72
N ARG A 195 17.99 -3.98 0.49
CA ARG A 195 17.26 -3.65 -0.73
C ARG A 195 17.02 -4.91 -1.55
N PRO A 196 15.80 -5.19 -2.03
CA PRO A 196 15.54 -6.27 -2.99
C PRO A 196 16.20 -5.91 -4.34
N VAL A 197 17.25 -6.65 -4.71
CA VAL A 197 18.05 -6.37 -5.91
C VAL A 197 18.19 -7.57 -6.84
N LYS A 198 17.77 -8.76 -6.43
CA LYS A 198 17.87 -9.98 -7.23
C LYS A 198 16.55 -10.69 -7.30
N ILE A 199 16.27 -11.30 -8.46
CA ILE A 199 15.18 -12.26 -8.63
C ILE A 199 15.78 -13.63 -8.92
N PHE A 200 15.36 -14.61 -8.14
CA PHE A 200 15.70 -16.02 -8.33
C PHE A 200 14.46 -16.82 -8.73
N LYS A 201 14.69 -18.01 -9.27
CA LYS A 201 13.67 -19.04 -9.42
C LYS A 201 14.07 -20.28 -8.65
N HIS A 202 13.14 -20.84 -7.90
CA HIS A 202 13.23 -22.09 -7.17
C HIS A 202 12.27 -23.10 -7.76
N ARG A 203 12.68 -24.36 -7.85
CA ARG A 203 11.81 -25.48 -8.21
C ARG A 203 11.61 -26.38 -7.00
N LEU A 204 10.35 -26.72 -6.71
CA LEU A 204 10.01 -27.61 -5.59
C LEU A 204 10.84 -28.90 -5.60
N GLY A 205 11.43 -29.25 -4.45
CA GLY A 205 12.26 -30.41 -4.26
C GLY A 205 13.74 -30.20 -4.60
N ASP A 206 14.12 -29.04 -5.12
CA ASP A 206 15.53 -28.72 -5.37
C ASP A 206 16.18 -28.07 -4.14
N ASP A 207 17.50 -28.12 -4.06
CA ASP A 207 18.27 -27.43 -3.03
C ASP A 207 18.27 -25.91 -3.30
N PRO A 208 17.72 -25.07 -2.39
CA PRO A 208 17.65 -23.61 -2.59
C PRO A 208 19.01 -22.94 -2.86
N SER A 209 20.12 -23.55 -2.40
CA SER A 209 21.48 -23.03 -2.69
C SER A 209 21.86 -23.11 -4.18
N ARG A 210 21.06 -23.81 -4.99
CA ARG A 210 21.25 -23.97 -6.44
C ARG A 210 20.25 -23.19 -7.28
N ASP A 211 19.44 -22.36 -6.64
CA ASP A 211 18.42 -21.59 -7.33
C ASP A 211 19.00 -20.73 -8.45
N GLY A 212 18.28 -20.68 -9.56
CA GLY A 212 18.72 -19.96 -10.74
C GLY A 212 18.50 -18.46 -10.63
N LEU A 213 19.57 -17.66 -10.76
CA LEU A 213 19.44 -16.21 -10.88
C LEU A 213 18.73 -15.85 -12.19
N VAL A 214 17.63 -15.12 -12.09
CA VAL A 214 16.80 -14.64 -13.21
C VAL A 214 17.16 -13.21 -13.61
N TYR A 215 17.33 -12.35 -12.60
CA TYR A 215 17.66 -10.94 -12.80
C TYR A 215 18.45 -10.39 -11.60
N GLU A 216 19.39 -9.50 -11.90
CA GLU A 216 20.13 -8.74 -10.89
C GLU A 216 20.13 -7.26 -11.26
N GLU A 217 19.69 -6.41 -10.34
CA GLU A 217 19.73 -4.97 -10.44
C GLU A 217 21.03 -4.44 -9.82
N THR A 218 21.81 -3.73 -10.60
CA THR A 218 23.11 -3.18 -10.16
C THR A 218 23.06 -1.69 -9.82
N ASP A 219 21.99 -1.00 -10.23
CA ASP A 219 21.81 0.41 -9.92
C ASP A 219 21.14 0.57 -8.54
N PRO A 220 21.83 1.17 -7.55
CA PRO A 220 21.32 1.30 -6.18
C PRO A 220 20.07 2.18 -6.05
N ARG A 221 19.62 2.84 -7.11
CA ARG A 221 18.39 3.65 -7.12
C ARG A 221 17.12 2.81 -7.30
N PHE A 222 17.26 1.53 -7.65
CA PHE A 222 16.14 0.66 -8.01
C PHE A 222 15.94 -0.49 -7.02
N PHE A 223 14.70 -0.88 -6.88
CA PHE A 223 14.23 -2.06 -6.16
C PHE A 223 13.57 -3.01 -7.15
N VAL A 224 13.76 -4.31 -6.97
CA VAL A 224 13.15 -5.32 -7.85
C VAL A 224 12.01 -6.04 -7.15
N GLY A 225 11.09 -6.57 -7.95
CA GLY A 225 10.00 -7.40 -7.47
C GLY A 225 9.45 -8.28 -8.58
N VAL A 226 8.60 -9.23 -8.20
CA VAL A 226 7.86 -10.09 -9.13
C VAL A 226 6.37 -9.98 -8.89
N MET A 227 5.59 -10.09 -9.96
CA MET A 227 4.13 -10.13 -9.91
C MET A 227 3.57 -10.85 -11.13
N LYS A 228 2.37 -11.40 -11.03
CA LYS A 228 1.70 -12.06 -12.14
C LYS A 228 0.75 -11.10 -12.86
N SER A 229 0.64 -11.19 -14.19
CA SER A 229 -0.38 -10.47 -14.94
C SER A 229 -1.79 -10.90 -14.51
N ALA A 230 -2.78 -10.01 -14.62
CA ALA A 230 -4.19 -10.32 -14.33
C ALA A 230 -4.71 -11.53 -15.11
N SER A 231 -4.24 -11.71 -16.35
CA SER A 231 -4.52 -12.88 -17.20
C SER A 231 -3.84 -14.18 -16.75
N LYS A 232 -2.99 -14.13 -15.73
CA LYS A 232 -2.13 -15.23 -15.23
C LYS A 232 -1.14 -15.80 -16.28
N ARG A 233 -1.01 -15.17 -17.47
CA ARG A 233 -0.15 -15.67 -18.56
C ARG A 233 1.31 -15.31 -18.34
N PHE A 234 1.63 -14.17 -17.74
CA PHE A 234 2.99 -13.69 -17.58
C PHE A 234 3.35 -13.43 -16.11
N ILE A 235 4.62 -13.70 -15.80
CA ILE A 235 5.27 -13.19 -14.59
C ILE A 235 6.07 -11.97 -15.03
N PHE A 236 5.80 -10.84 -14.40
CA PHE A 236 6.56 -9.62 -14.55
C PHE A 236 7.70 -9.56 -13.54
N VAL A 237 8.87 -9.13 -14.00
CA VAL A 237 9.99 -8.71 -13.16
C VAL A 237 10.10 -7.20 -13.29
N THR A 238 9.87 -6.51 -12.17
CA THR A 238 9.88 -5.06 -12.11
C THR A 238 11.17 -4.54 -11.52
N SER A 239 11.63 -3.39 -12.01
CA SER A 239 12.73 -2.63 -11.44
C SER A 239 12.25 -1.18 -11.33
N ALA A 240 12.02 -0.69 -10.11
CA ALA A 240 11.38 0.60 -9.85
C ALA A 240 12.26 1.50 -8.99
N GLY A 241 12.44 2.74 -9.42
CA GLY A 241 13.03 3.84 -8.67
C GLY A 241 11.98 4.92 -8.36
N ASN A 242 12.43 6.09 -7.86
CA ASN A 242 11.51 7.16 -7.46
C ASN A 242 10.72 7.79 -8.63
N ASN A 243 11.32 7.84 -9.82
CA ASN A 243 10.76 8.50 -11.01
C ASN A 243 11.10 7.74 -12.29
N MET A 244 11.45 6.48 -12.16
CA MET A 244 11.82 5.61 -13.27
C MET A 244 11.36 4.19 -13.01
N SER A 245 10.94 3.49 -14.06
CA SER A 245 10.65 2.05 -13.97
C SER A 245 11.16 1.30 -15.19
N GLU A 246 11.36 -0.01 -15.02
CA GLU A 246 11.70 -0.93 -16.09
C GLU A 246 11.04 -2.28 -15.83
N TRP A 247 10.32 -2.78 -16.81
CA TRP A 247 9.56 -4.02 -16.71
C TRP A 247 10.06 -5.06 -17.70
N ARG A 248 10.12 -6.29 -17.22
CA ARG A 248 10.40 -7.49 -18.02
C ARG A 248 9.29 -8.50 -17.78
N PHE A 249 9.15 -9.46 -18.69
CA PHE A 249 8.16 -10.52 -18.56
C PHE A 249 8.74 -11.88 -18.92
N ILE A 250 8.13 -12.92 -18.33
CA ILE A 250 8.38 -14.35 -18.60
C ILE A 250 7.01 -14.98 -18.86
N ASP A 251 6.88 -15.85 -19.85
CA ASP A 251 5.65 -16.64 -20.02
C ASP A 251 5.54 -17.63 -18.85
N ALA A 252 4.49 -17.47 -18.02
CA ALA A 252 4.29 -18.27 -16.82
C ALA A 252 3.99 -19.77 -17.09
N ASN A 253 3.69 -20.13 -18.36
CA ASN A 253 3.44 -21.50 -18.79
C ASN A 253 4.71 -22.23 -19.23
N VAL A 254 5.86 -21.53 -19.26
CA VAL A 254 7.14 -22.07 -19.74
C VAL A 254 8.14 -22.07 -18.60
N SER A 255 8.49 -23.25 -18.09
CA SER A 255 9.37 -23.42 -16.92
C SER A 255 10.75 -22.76 -17.07
N ASP A 256 11.31 -22.70 -18.30
CA ASP A 256 12.53 -22.01 -18.66
C ASP A 256 12.26 -20.83 -19.61
N GLY A 257 11.19 -20.09 -19.33
CA GLY A 257 10.78 -18.92 -20.09
C GLY A 257 11.88 -17.87 -20.15
N LYS A 258 12.05 -17.27 -21.33
CA LYS A 258 13.03 -16.19 -21.53
C LYS A 258 12.54 -14.91 -20.86
N LEU A 259 13.38 -14.31 -20.02
CA LEU A 259 13.15 -12.96 -19.52
C LEU A 259 13.29 -11.95 -20.68
N THR A 260 12.21 -11.25 -20.99
CA THR A 260 12.13 -10.31 -22.11
C THR A 260 11.83 -8.91 -21.59
N LEU A 261 12.62 -7.93 -22.03
CA LEU A 261 12.43 -6.52 -21.69
C LEU A 261 11.22 -5.95 -22.43
N VAL A 262 10.37 -5.18 -21.72
CA VAL A 262 9.28 -4.41 -22.33
C VAL A 262 9.84 -3.13 -22.93
N GLN A 263 10.43 -2.27 -22.12
CA GLN A 263 11.01 -0.99 -22.52
C GLN A 263 12.17 -0.64 -21.61
N PRO A 264 13.35 -0.22 -22.15
CA PRO A 264 14.45 0.28 -21.33
C PRO A 264 14.05 1.50 -20.51
N ARG A 265 14.57 1.55 -19.26
CA ARG A 265 14.41 2.72 -18.38
C ARG A 265 15.05 3.97 -18.99
N ARG A 266 14.50 5.11 -18.66
CA ARG A 266 15.08 6.43 -18.95
C ARG A 266 14.71 7.40 -17.83
N GLU A 267 15.45 8.48 -17.69
CA GLU A 267 15.21 9.48 -16.65
C GLU A 267 13.79 10.06 -16.76
N ASP A 268 13.12 10.25 -15.63
CA ASP A 268 11.76 10.80 -15.51
C ASP A 268 10.69 10.03 -16.32
N PHE A 269 10.91 8.73 -16.51
CA PHE A 269 9.98 7.89 -17.25
C PHE A 269 9.52 6.70 -16.41
N GLU A 270 8.25 6.71 -16.07
CA GLU A 270 7.57 5.67 -15.31
C GLU A 270 6.55 4.97 -16.20
N TYR A 271 6.47 3.66 -16.07
CA TYR A 271 5.41 2.87 -16.69
C TYR A 271 5.13 1.59 -15.90
N ASP A 272 3.87 1.13 -15.96
CA ASP A 272 3.41 -0.16 -15.45
C ASP A 272 2.75 -0.93 -16.58
N VAL A 273 2.75 -2.26 -16.47
CA VAL A 273 2.31 -3.16 -17.53
C VAL A 273 1.30 -4.16 -17.00
N ASP A 274 0.24 -4.40 -17.74
CA ASP A 274 -0.59 -5.59 -17.58
C ASP A 274 -0.95 -6.18 -18.96
N HIS A 275 -1.53 -7.38 -18.98
CA HIS A 275 -1.74 -8.17 -20.18
C HIS A 275 -3.22 -8.43 -20.47
N HIS A 276 -3.60 -8.22 -21.76
CA HIS A 276 -4.92 -8.59 -22.27
C HIS A 276 -4.84 -9.13 -23.71
N GLY A 277 -5.27 -10.37 -23.90
CA GLY A 277 -5.27 -11.03 -25.22
C GLY A 277 -3.87 -11.18 -25.80
N GLU A 278 -3.58 -10.51 -26.93
CA GLU A 278 -2.26 -10.52 -27.58
C GLU A 278 -1.51 -9.20 -27.40
N ARG A 279 -1.91 -8.38 -26.41
CA ARG A 279 -1.32 -7.06 -26.17
C ARG A 279 -1.00 -6.83 -24.69
N PHE A 280 -0.04 -5.95 -24.45
CA PHE A 280 0.14 -5.28 -23.17
C PHE A 280 -0.63 -3.97 -23.16
N LEU A 281 -1.19 -3.63 -21.99
CA LEU A 281 -1.68 -2.32 -21.64
C LEU A 281 -0.66 -1.69 -20.71
N ILE A 282 -0.31 -0.42 -20.97
CA ILE A 282 0.84 0.23 -20.34
C ILE A 282 0.43 1.61 -19.87
N ARG A 283 0.31 1.81 -18.54
CA ARG A 283 0.22 3.15 -17.98
C ARG A 283 1.61 3.78 -18.05
N ASN A 284 1.72 4.98 -18.59
CA ASN A 284 3.01 5.64 -18.73
C ASN A 284 2.90 7.17 -18.74
N ASN A 285 3.99 7.85 -18.39
CA ASN A 285 4.12 9.31 -18.45
C ASN A 285 4.93 9.80 -19.67
N GLY A 286 5.09 8.97 -20.69
CA GLY A 286 5.84 9.30 -21.91
C GLY A 286 5.21 10.42 -22.74
N ASP A 287 6.00 11.04 -23.63
CA ASP A 287 5.58 12.06 -24.59
C ASP A 287 4.90 13.28 -23.94
N GLY A 288 5.34 13.66 -22.73
CA GLY A 288 4.78 14.78 -21.98
C GLY A 288 3.45 14.50 -21.26
N ALA A 289 3.04 13.22 -21.15
CA ALA A 289 1.84 12.80 -20.43
C ALA A 289 2.07 12.82 -18.91
N ARG A 290 2.27 14.00 -18.32
CA ARG A 290 2.63 14.15 -16.89
C ARG A 290 1.63 13.52 -15.94
N ASP A 291 0.34 13.58 -16.25
CA ASP A 291 -0.75 12.93 -15.49
C ASP A 291 -1.01 11.49 -15.97
N PHE A 292 -0.06 10.89 -16.68
CA PHE A 292 -0.09 9.57 -17.27
C PHE A 292 -1.13 9.42 -18.40
N LYS A 293 -0.92 8.38 -19.20
CA LYS A 293 -1.82 7.82 -20.21
C LYS A 293 -1.77 6.31 -20.15
N VAL A 294 -2.68 5.62 -20.81
CA VAL A 294 -2.55 4.18 -21.06
C VAL A 294 -2.33 3.94 -22.54
N SER A 295 -1.26 3.24 -22.86
CA SER A 295 -0.94 2.81 -24.22
C SER A 295 -1.17 1.32 -24.36
N GLU A 296 -1.33 0.83 -25.60
CA GLU A 296 -1.35 -0.59 -25.94
C GLU A 296 -0.21 -0.94 -26.90
N THR A 297 0.31 -2.16 -26.83
CA THR A 297 1.33 -2.69 -27.72
C THR A 297 1.21 -4.20 -27.87
N PRO A 298 1.56 -4.81 -29.04
CA PRO A 298 1.59 -6.26 -29.17
C PRO A 298 2.64 -6.89 -28.23
N VAL A 299 2.30 -8.03 -27.61
CA VAL A 299 3.24 -8.82 -26.78
C VAL A 299 4.52 -9.16 -27.56
N SER A 300 4.39 -9.44 -28.85
CA SER A 300 5.52 -9.80 -29.74
C SER A 300 6.46 -8.64 -30.08
N ALA A 301 6.03 -7.39 -29.83
CA ALA A 301 6.79 -6.18 -30.12
C ALA A 301 6.51 -5.11 -29.04
N PRO A 302 6.97 -5.33 -27.79
CA PRO A 302 6.53 -4.56 -26.62
C PRO A 302 7.15 -3.17 -26.52
N GLY A 303 8.19 -2.83 -27.29
CA GLY A 303 8.91 -1.56 -27.22
C GLY A 303 8.08 -0.33 -27.54
N SER A 304 8.48 0.82 -26.97
CA SER A 304 7.71 2.07 -27.02
C SER A 304 7.49 2.61 -28.45
N GLU A 305 8.28 2.20 -29.42
CA GLU A 305 8.07 2.52 -30.84
C GLU A 305 6.77 1.94 -31.43
N ASN A 306 6.18 0.95 -30.75
CA ASN A 306 4.93 0.29 -31.16
C ASN A 306 3.73 0.73 -30.30
N TRP A 307 3.94 1.58 -29.28
CA TRP A 307 2.88 2.00 -28.38
C TRP A 307 1.88 2.92 -29.07
N LYS A 308 0.61 2.64 -28.85
CA LYS A 308 -0.51 3.46 -29.32
C LYS A 308 -1.37 3.85 -28.13
N ASP A 309 -1.87 5.07 -28.11
CA ASP A 309 -2.75 5.53 -27.04
C ASP A 309 -4.05 4.71 -27.02
N PHE A 310 -4.31 4.07 -25.88
CA PHE A 310 -5.56 3.38 -25.55
C PHE A 310 -6.46 4.28 -24.70
N VAL A 311 -5.90 4.92 -23.65
CA VAL A 311 -6.53 6.02 -22.91
C VAL A 311 -5.59 7.22 -23.01
N PRO A 312 -5.97 8.28 -23.73
CA PRO A 312 -5.11 9.43 -23.93
C PRO A 312 -4.88 10.23 -22.64
N HIS A 313 -3.74 10.91 -22.56
CA HIS A 313 -3.45 11.88 -21.52
C HIS A 313 -4.48 12.99 -21.49
N LEU A 314 -4.91 13.36 -20.27
CA LEU A 314 -5.75 14.52 -20.03
C LEU A 314 -5.18 15.31 -18.84
N PRO A 315 -4.69 16.55 -19.06
CA PRO A 315 -4.14 17.38 -17.98
C PRO A 315 -5.13 17.59 -16.83
N GLY A 316 -4.65 17.48 -15.59
CA GLY A 316 -5.48 17.57 -14.37
C GLY A 316 -6.32 16.34 -14.07
N ARG A 317 -6.10 15.24 -14.82
CA ARG A 317 -6.71 13.94 -14.56
C ARG A 317 -5.63 12.87 -14.38
N PRO A 318 -4.91 12.89 -13.28
CA PRO A 318 -3.85 11.91 -13.03
C PRO A 318 -4.41 10.50 -12.97
N ILE A 319 -3.88 9.62 -13.84
CA ILE A 319 -4.21 8.19 -13.84
C ILE A 319 -3.36 7.52 -12.77
N ALA A 320 -4.01 7.08 -11.68
CA ALA A 320 -3.36 6.41 -10.57
C ALA A 320 -3.06 4.93 -10.87
N GLY A 321 -3.87 4.30 -11.72
CA GLY A 321 -3.69 2.90 -12.10
C GLY A 321 -4.80 2.41 -13.03
N PHE A 322 -4.74 1.14 -13.37
CA PHE A 322 -5.79 0.46 -14.10
C PHE A 322 -5.85 -1.02 -13.69
N GLY A 323 -6.99 -1.64 -13.94
CA GLY A 323 -7.18 -3.09 -13.84
C GLY A 323 -7.76 -3.62 -15.15
N VAL A 324 -7.53 -4.90 -15.43
CA VAL A 324 -8.06 -5.56 -16.60
C VAL A 324 -8.57 -6.95 -16.26
N SER A 325 -9.69 -7.31 -16.84
CA SER A 325 -10.26 -8.66 -16.86
C SER A 325 -10.53 -9.07 -18.30
N GLN A 326 -11.06 -10.26 -18.52
CA GLN A 326 -11.36 -10.76 -19.86
C GLN A 326 -12.18 -9.79 -20.70
N ASP A 327 -13.23 -9.20 -20.11
CA ASP A 327 -14.21 -8.40 -20.83
C ASP A 327 -14.18 -6.91 -20.47
N TYR A 328 -13.45 -6.52 -19.43
CA TYR A 328 -13.49 -5.16 -18.91
C TYR A 328 -12.10 -4.58 -18.66
N PHE A 329 -12.01 -3.26 -18.89
CA PHE A 329 -10.90 -2.41 -18.46
C PHE A 329 -11.42 -1.42 -17.43
N VAL A 330 -10.73 -1.28 -16.32
CA VAL A 330 -11.08 -0.39 -15.21
C VAL A 330 -9.98 0.65 -15.04
N LEU A 331 -10.31 1.91 -15.28
CA LEU A 331 -9.41 3.04 -15.09
C LEU A 331 -9.61 3.63 -13.69
N TYR A 332 -8.54 3.75 -12.94
CA TYR A 332 -8.50 4.44 -11.67
C TYR A 332 -7.74 5.76 -11.81
N TYR A 333 -8.42 6.87 -11.59
CA TYR A 333 -7.86 8.20 -11.80
C TYR A 333 -8.36 9.19 -10.73
N ARG A 334 -7.85 10.41 -10.72
CA ARG A 334 -8.35 11.46 -9.83
C ARG A 334 -8.94 12.60 -10.63
N ALA A 335 -9.98 13.21 -10.06
CA ALA A 335 -10.56 14.45 -10.55
C ALA A 335 -10.90 15.34 -9.36
N ASN A 336 -10.46 16.59 -9.40
CA ASN A 336 -10.62 17.54 -8.30
C ASN A 336 -10.08 17.02 -6.96
N GLY A 337 -9.02 16.19 -7.01
CA GLY A 337 -8.40 15.58 -5.82
C GLY A 337 -9.16 14.38 -5.23
N LEU A 338 -10.24 13.90 -5.84
CA LEU A 338 -10.99 12.71 -5.40
C LEU A 338 -10.75 11.52 -6.32
N PRO A 339 -10.70 10.29 -5.79
CA PRO A 339 -10.59 9.10 -6.61
C PRO A 339 -11.83 8.88 -7.47
N GLN A 340 -11.62 8.47 -8.70
CA GLN A 340 -12.67 8.15 -9.67
C GLN A 340 -12.39 6.78 -10.30
N VAL A 341 -13.43 6.06 -10.65
CA VAL A 341 -13.35 4.75 -11.30
C VAL A 341 -14.21 4.76 -12.56
N GLN A 342 -13.58 4.54 -13.71
CA GLN A 342 -14.27 4.40 -14.99
C GLN A 342 -14.11 2.98 -15.50
N ILE A 343 -15.18 2.38 -15.94
CA ILE A 343 -15.24 1.01 -16.45
C ILE A 343 -15.54 1.05 -17.93
N MET A 344 -14.77 0.31 -18.73
CA MET A 344 -14.93 0.14 -20.16
C MET A 344 -15.24 -1.33 -20.49
N ASP A 345 -16.29 -1.59 -21.19
CA ASP A 345 -16.55 -2.87 -21.86
C ASP A 345 -15.62 -2.98 -23.08
N LEU A 346 -14.70 -3.94 -23.07
CA LEU A 346 -13.66 -4.08 -24.10
C LEU A 346 -14.20 -4.56 -25.45
N SER A 347 -15.39 -5.17 -25.48
CA SER A 347 -16.02 -5.64 -26.72
C SER A 347 -16.74 -4.52 -27.48
N THR A 348 -17.31 -3.57 -26.75
CA THR A 348 -18.12 -2.46 -27.31
C THR A 348 -17.44 -1.11 -27.27
N GLY A 349 -16.43 -0.95 -26.39
CA GLY A 349 -15.78 0.34 -26.10
C GLY A 349 -16.67 1.30 -25.29
N VAL A 350 -17.83 0.86 -24.80
CA VAL A 350 -18.73 1.68 -23.98
C VAL A 350 -18.17 1.86 -22.60
N THR A 351 -18.12 3.11 -22.12
CA THR A 351 -17.63 3.46 -20.78
C THR A 351 -18.75 3.91 -19.87
N HIS A 352 -18.56 3.73 -18.56
CA HIS A 352 -19.37 4.35 -17.52
C HIS A 352 -18.54 4.55 -16.25
N ASP A 353 -18.97 5.52 -15.44
CA ASP A 353 -18.31 5.82 -14.17
C ASP A 353 -19.02 5.12 -13.01
N LEU A 354 -18.25 4.67 -12.01
CA LEU A 354 -18.79 4.18 -10.75
C LEU A 354 -19.34 5.37 -9.94
N SER A 355 -20.64 5.35 -9.65
CA SER A 355 -21.27 6.40 -8.85
C SER A 355 -20.98 6.22 -7.37
N LEU A 356 -20.52 7.28 -6.70
CA LEU A 356 -20.19 7.33 -5.28
C LEU A 356 -21.01 8.44 -4.62
N ASP A 357 -21.38 8.24 -3.34
CA ASP A 357 -22.54 8.94 -2.76
C ASP A 357 -22.16 10.17 -1.90
N GLU A 358 -20.89 10.30 -1.45
CA GLU A 358 -20.48 11.38 -0.54
C GLU A 358 -19.61 12.44 -1.26
N GLU A 359 -19.51 13.62 -0.67
CA GLU A 359 -18.72 14.76 -1.19
C GLU A 359 -17.21 14.52 -1.04
N ASP A 360 -16.80 13.76 -0.02
CA ASP A 360 -15.41 13.46 0.34
C ASP A 360 -15.31 12.01 0.76
N TYR A 361 -14.50 11.22 0.04
CA TYR A 361 -14.46 9.77 0.19
C TYR A 361 -13.12 9.19 -0.29
N SER A 362 -12.91 7.94 0.06
CA SER A 362 -11.86 7.08 -0.49
C SER A 362 -12.46 5.85 -1.17
N VAL A 363 -11.76 5.37 -2.19
CA VAL A 363 -12.07 4.12 -2.90
C VAL A 363 -10.79 3.33 -3.11
N ARG A 364 -10.84 2.04 -2.83
CA ARG A 364 -9.74 1.10 -3.09
C ARG A 364 -10.28 -0.05 -3.93
N LEU A 365 -9.73 -0.20 -5.12
CA LEU A 365 -10.05 -1.34 -5.97
C LEU A 365 -9.37 -2.58 -5.41
N GLN A 366 -10.10 -3.69 -5.38
CA GLN A 366 -9.59 -5.01 -5.07
C GLN A 366 -9.59 -5.80 -6.37
N GLY A 367 -8.43 -6.36 -6.75
CA GLY A 367 -8.34 -7.21 -7.93
C GLY A 367 -9.23 -8.45 -7.78
N SER A 368 -9.74 -8.98 -8.87
CA SER A 368 -10.35 -10.32 -8.89
C SER A 368 -9.25 -11.35 -9.11
N ARG A 369 -9.29 -12.46 -8.37
CA ARG A 369 -8.45 -13.63 -8.65
C ARG A 369 -8.96 -14.44 -9.84
N GLU A 370 -10.17 -14.14 -10.33
CA GLU A 370 -10.81 -14.77 -11.49
C GLU A 370 -10.71 -13.85 -12.71
N TRP A 371 -10.06 -14.32 -13.77
CA TRP A 371 -9.84 -13.55 -15.00
C TRP A 371 -11.13 -13.20 -15.75
N ASP A 372 -12.10 -14.11 -15.75
CA ASP A 372 -13.38 -14.02 -16.46
C ASP A 372 -14.51 -13.41 -15.60
N SER A 373 -14.19 -12.88 -14.40
CA SER A 373 -15.19 -12.30 -13.53
C SER A 373 -15.72 -10.97 -14.08
N PRO A 374 -17.04 -10.79 -14.21
CA PRO A 374 -17.66 -9.52 -14.51
C PRO A 374 -17.76 -8.60 -13.28
N VAL A 375 -17.27 -9.04 -12.11
CA VAL A 375 -17.42 -8.35 -10.83
C VAL A 375 -16.15 -7.57 -10.49
N LEU A 376 -16.31 -6.28 -10.27
CA LEU A 376 -15.32 -5.41 -9.65
C LEU A 376 -15.59 -5.32 -8.16
N ARG A 377 -14.71 -5.84 -7.33
CA ARG A 377 -14.76 -5.61 -5.89
C ARG A 377 -14.03 -4.33 -5.53
N PHE A 378 -14.65 -3.52 -4.68
CA PHE A 378 -14.02 -2.32 -4.15
C PHE A 378 -14.41 -2.06 -2.69
N SER A 379 -13.53 -1.38 -1.97
CA SER A 379 -13.81 -0.83 -0.65
C SER A 379 -14.04 0.67 -0.76
N TYR A 380 -15.11 1.14 -0.12
CA TYR A 380 -15.49 2.54 -0.03
C TYR A 380 -15.46 2.98 1.43
N ALA A 381 -14.94 4.16 1.69
CA ALA A 381 -15.01 4.78 3.01
C ALA A 381 -15.10 6.31 2.88
N SER A 382 -15.49 6.98 3.96
CA SER A 382 -15.34 8.41 4.15
C SER A 382 -14.88 8.70 5.58
N LEU A 383 -14.70 9.95 5.95
CA LEU A 383 -14.40 10.30 7.34
C LEU A 383 -15.54 9.93 8.31
N THR A 384 -16.78 9.74 7.82
CA THR A 384 -17.96 9.36 8.61
C THR A 384 -18.49 7.97 8.32
N THR A 385 -18.12 7.36 7.19
CA THR A 385 -18.59 6.04 6.77
C THR A 385 -17.49 4.99 6.92
N PRO A 386 -17.66 3.98 7.80
CA PRO A 386 -16.71 2.88 7.95
C PRO A 386 -16.47 2.14 6.63
N ALA A 387 -15.25 1.61 6.48
CA ALA A 387 -14.86 0.88 5.28
C ALA A 387 -15.90 -0.21 4.94
N THR A 388 -16.44 -0.10 3.73
CA THR A 388 -17.53 -0.93 3.22
C THR A 388 -17.11 -1.58 1.91
N VAL A 389 -17.18 -2.90 1.87
CA VAL A 389 -16.85 -3.69 0.69
C VAL A 389 -18.11 -3.92 -0.14
N TYR A 390 -17.99 -3.64 -1.41
CA TYR A 390 -19.02 -3.87 -2.42
C TYR A 390 -18.50 -4.76 -3.55
N ASP A 391 -19.39 -5.58 -4.09
CA ASP A 391 -19.22 -6.22 -5.39
C ASP A 391 -20.08 -5.46 -6.41
N TYR A 392 -19.45 -5.03 -7.50
CA TYR A 392 -20.09 -4.26 -8.57
C TYR A 392 -20.07 -5.09 -9.85
N ASP A 393 -21.23 -5.47 -10.33
CA ASP A 393 -21.37 -6.14 -11.63
C ASP A 393 -21.20 -5.09 -12.74
N MET A 394 -20.10 -5.20 -13.48
CA MET A 394 -19.69 -4.21 -14.49
C MET A 394 -20.63 -4.19 -15.71
N GLY A 395 -21.31 -5.30 -16.00
CA GLY A 395 -22.29 -5.41 -17.07
C GLY A 395 -23.64 -4.83 -16.72
N THR A 396 -24.22 -5.24 -15.58
CA THR A 396 -25.54 -4.80 -15.13
C THR A 396 -25.50 -3.47 -14.38
N ARG A 397 -24.32 -3.04 -13.95
CA ARG A 397 -24.07 -1.82 -13.16
C ARG A 397 -24.73 -1.86 -11.77
N GLN A 398 -24.94 -3.05 -11.23
CA GLN A 398 -25.52 -3.23 -9.91
C GLN A 398 -24.43 -3.37 -8.85
N ARG A 399 -24.62 -2.66 -7.72
CA ARG A 399 -23.73 -2.70 -6.55
C ARG A 399 -24.36 -3.58 -5.47
N GLU A 400 -23.67 -4.62 -5.06
CA GLU A 400 -24.07 -5.50 -3.96
C GLU A 400 -23.23 -5.18 -2.72
N PHE A 401 -23.90 -4.90 -1.60
CA PHE A 401 -23.24 -4.78 -0.29
C PHE A 401 -22.71 -6.14 0.17
N ARG A 402 -21.43 -6.18 0.54
CA ARG A 402 -20.81 -7.42 1.04
C ARG A 402 -20.54 -7.33 2.54
N LYS A 403 -19.91 -6.27 2.99
CA LYS A 403 -19.51 -6.09 4.38
C LYS A 403 -19.20 -4.63 4.67
N GLN A 404 -19.51 -4.19 5.89
CA GLN A 404 -19.00 -2.95 6.45
C GLN A 404 -18.26 -3.25 7.75
N VAL A 405 -17.13 -2.59 7.97
CA VAL A 405 -16.41 -2.66 9.24
C VAL A 405 -17.34 -2.20 10.36
N GLN A 406 -17.54 -3.07 11.34
CA GLN A 406 -18.39 -2.76 12.49
C GLN A 406 -17.59 -1.95 13.51
N VAL A 407 -18.14 -0.81 13.90
CA VAL A 407 -17.61 0.01 14.98
C VAL A 407 -18.45 -0.29 16.23
N LEU A 408 -17.83 -0.82 17.27
CA LEU A 408 -18.50 -1.15 18.51
C LEU A 408 -18.79 0.09 19.36
N GLY A 409 -19.63 -0.07 20.39
CA GLY A 409 -20.05 1.03 21.26
C GLY A 409 -21.17 1.89 20.65
N ASP A 410 -21.24 3.14 21.09
CA ASP A 410 -22.31 4.08 20.71
C ASP A 410 -21.94 4.89 19.43
N PHE A 411 -21.42 4.19 18.40
CA PHE A 411 -21.14 4.82 17.12
C PHE A 411 -22.39 4.93 16.26
N SER A 412 -22.59 6.11 15.67
CA SER A 412 -23.51 6.34 14.55
C SER A 412 -22.94 7.43 13.65
N SER A 413 -22.83 7.15 12.36
CA SER A 413 -22.38 8.15 11.36
C SER A 413 -23.22 9.42 11.39
N GLU A 414 -24.49 9.32 11.80
CA GLU A 414 -25.40 10.46 11.93
C GLU A 414 -24.99 11.50 12.98
N LYS A 415 -24.11 11.15 13.91
CA LYS A 415 -23.56 12.09 14.91
C LYS A 415 -22.53 13.03 14.34
N TYR A 416 -21.92 12.68 13.22
CA TYR A 416 -20.77 13.38 12.65
C TYR A 416 -21.12 14.01 11.31
N GLN A 417 -20.26 14.94 10.90
CA GLN A 417 -20.32 15.56 9.58
C GLN A 417 -18.91 15.62 8.99
N SER A 418 -18.81 15.22 7.73
CA SER A 418 -17.64 15.39 6.88
C SER A 418 -17.93 16.47 5.83
N ARG A 419 -16.93 17.31 5.53
CA ARG A 419 -17.01 18.31 4.46
C ARG A 419 -15.66 18.44 3.78
N ARG A 420 -15.70 18.79 2.50
CA ARG A 420 -14.54 19.23 1.76
C ARG A 420 -14.58 20.75 1.59
N VAL A 421 -13.55 21.43 2.11
CA VAL A 421 -13.39 22.87 2.03
C VAL A 421 -12.05 23.22 1.40
N PHE A 422 -11.80 24.50 1.12
CA PHE A 422 -10.56 24.94 0.47
C PHE A 422 -9.96 26.12 1.23
N ALA A 423 -8.75 25.94 1.72
CA ALA A 423 -7.96 27.02 2.30
C ALA A 423 -7.20 27.76 1.21
N MET A 424 -7.06 29.08 1.32
CA MET A 424 -6.31 29.89 0.36
C MET A 424 -4.90 30.14 0.90
N ALA A 425 -3.89 29.58 0.23
CA ALA A 425 -2.48 29.88 0.52
C ALA A 425 -2.12 31.32 0.12
N ALA A 426 -1.01 31.83 0.66
CA ALA A 426 -0.56 33.20 0.43
C ALA A 426 -0.28 33.54 -1.05
N ASP A 427 0.03 32.54 -1.86
CA ASP A 427 0.23 32.66 -3.32
C ASP A 427 -1.07 32.56 -4.14
N GLY A 428 -2.23 32.42 -3.48
CA GLY A 428 -3.55 32.29 -4.10
C GLY A 428 -3.94 30.86 -4.47
N THR A 429 -3.10 29.88 -4.17
CA THR A 429 -3.42 28.46 -4.42
C THR A 429 -4.51 27.99 -3.44
N LEU A 430 -5.53 27.31 -3.97
CA LEU A 430 -6.60 26.69 -3.17
C LEU A 430 -6.18 25.29 -2.74
N ILE A 431 -5.99 25.11 -1.43
CA ILE A 431 -5.58 23.83 -0.83
C ILE A 431 -6.82 23.07 -0.37
N PRO A 432 -7.07 21.86 -0.91
CA PRO A 432 -8.19 21.04 -0.44
C PRO A 432 -7.97 20.62 1.01
N LEU A 433 -9.06 20.61 1.77
CA LEU A 433 -9.07 20.28 3.19
C LEU A 433 -10.29 19.41 3.49
N SER A 434 -10.08 18.18 3.93
CA SER A 434 -11.13 17.26 4.38
C SER A 434 -11.33 17.42 5.87
N ILE A 435 -12.53 17.76 6.35
CA ILE A 435 -12.78 18.01 7.78
C ILE A 435 -13.86 17.07 8.31
N LEU A 436 -13.67 16.64 9.56
CA LEU A 436 -14.60 15.83 10.34
C LEU A 436 -14.86 16.47 11.69
N TYR A 437 -16.12 16.58 12.08
CA TYR A 437 -16.55 17.13 13.37
C TYR A 437 -17.89 16.54 13.83
N ALA A 438 -18.18 16.60 15.12
CA ALA A 438 -19.50 16.27 15.65
C ALA A 438 -20.50 17.37 15.25
N LYS A 439 -21.73 16.99 14.90
CA LYS A 439 -22.74 17.95 14.35
C LYS A 439 -23.07 19.13 15.28
N ASP A 440 -22.85 18.99 16.58
CA ASP A 440 -23.05 20.03 17.58
C ASP A 440 -21.82 20.91 17.82
N THR A 441 -20.68 20.61 17.18
CA THR A 441 -19.47 21.44 17.25
C THR A 441 -19.70 22.82 16.65
N GLN A 442 -19.32 23.86 17.38
CA GLN A 442 -19.40 25.24 16.89
C GLN A 442 -18.21 25.53 15.97
N LEU A 443 -18.52 26.00 14.74
CA LEU A 443 -17.49 26.37 13.76
C LEU A 443 -17.22 27.89 13.82
N ASP A 444 -16.81 28.37 14.99
CA ASP A 444 -16.57 29.78 15.29
C ASP A 444 -15.09 30.09 15.68
N GLY A 445 -14.23 29.09 15.48
CA GLY A 445 -12.81 29.17 15.82
C GLY A 445 -12.49 28.82 17.29
N SER A 446 -13.49 28.45 18.10
CA SER A 446 -13.27 28.04 19.51
C SER A 446 -12.92 26.56 19.68
N ALA A 447 -13.32 25.70 18.72
CA ALA A 447 -13.03 24.26 18.76
C ALA A 447 -11.54 24.00 18.53
N PRO A 448 -10.90 23.10 19.33
CA PRO A 448 -9.54 22.68 19.05
C PRO A 448 -9.47 21.89 17.74
N LEU A 449 -8.39 22.09 16.98
CA LEU A 449 -8.15 21.46 15.69
C LEU A 449 -7.02 20.43 15.79
N TYR A 450 -7.27 19.22 15.30
CA TYR A 450 -6.24 18.23 14.98
C TYR A 450 -6.04 18.20 13.48
N LEU A 451 -5.02 18.90 12.99
CA LEU A 451 -4.67 18.97 11.57
C LEU A 451 -3.59 17.94 11.22
N TYR A 452 -3.83 17.16 10.18
CA TYR A 452 -2.92 16.17 9.64
C TYR A 452 -2.58 16.46 8.17
N GLY A 453 -1.37 16.16 7.76
CA GLY A 453 -0.94 16.26 6.35
C GLY A 453 0.44 15.64 6.19
N TYR A 454 0.80 15.31 4.94
CA TYR A 454 2.10 14.69 4.62
C TYR A 454 2.91 15.53 3.62
N GLY A 455 2.44 15.63 2.38
CA GLY A 455 2.99 16.52 1.36
C GLY A 455 4.39 16.15 0.85
N SER A 456 4.71 14.87 0.72
CA SER A 456 5.99 14.41 0.18
C SER A 456 5.81 13.18 -0.69
N TYR A 457 6.75 12.96 -1.62
CA TYR A 457 6.83 11.77 -2.47
C TYR A 457 5.60 11.49 -3.32
N GLY A 458 4.74 12.49 -3.54
CA GLY A 458 3.48 12.28 -4.25
C GLY A 458 2.44 11.47 -3.46
N LEU A 459 2.70 11.14 -2.19
CA LEU A 459 1.76 10.37 -1.38
C LEU A 459 0.50 11.18 -1.07
N ILE A 460 -0.64 10.53 -1.20
CA ILE A 460 -1.96 11.08 -0.96
C ILE A 460 -2.49 10.53 0.36
N ILE A 461 -2.99 11.40 1.21
CA ILE A 461 -3.70 11.00 2.43
C ILE A 461 -5.19 10.97 2.13
N GLU A 462 -5.74 9.77 2.02
CA GLU A 462 -7.14 9.58 1.69
C GLU A 462 -8.08 9.89 2.87
N SER A 463 -9.31 10.28 2.55
CA SER A 463 -10.38 10.55 3.53
C SER A 463 -10.98 9.24 4.08
N ASP A 464 -10.12 8.38 4.59
CA ASP A 464 -10.50 7.09 5.16
C ASP A 464 -11.17 7.24 6.53
N PHE A 465 -12.07 6.32 6.85
CA PHE A 465 -12.64 6.19 8.19
C PHE A 465 -11.56 5.77 9.22
N GLY A 466 -11.62 6.37 10.40
CA GLY A 466 -10.77 5.97 11.51
C GLY A 466 -11.49 6.09 12.85
N SER A 467 -11.85 4.96 13.46
CA SER A 467 -12.59 4.94 14.75
C SER A 467 -11.81 5.56 15.91
N ALA A 468 -10.48 5.48 15.90
CA ALA A 468 -9.63 6.06 16.94
C ALA A 468 -9.75 7.59 17.04
N ARG A 469 -9.87 8.29 15.90
CA ARG A 469 -10.00 9.75 15.88
C ARG A 469 -11.30 10.26 16.47
N LEU A 470 -12.32 9.41 16.57
CA LEU A 470 -13.60 9.74 17.22
C LEU A 470 -13.41 10.07 18.71
N SER A 471 -12.39 9.53 19.37
CA SER A 471 -12.08 9.90 20.76
C SER A 471 -11.76 11.40 20.92
N LEU A 472 -11.17 12.04 19.92
CA LEU A 472 -10.96 13.48 19.90
C LEU A 472 -12.22 14.23 19.46
N VAL A 473 -12.87 13.76 18.40
CA VAL A 473 -14.07 14.41 17.84
C VAL A 473 -15.21 14.43 18.85
N ASP A 474 -15.42 13.35 19.62
CA ASP A 474 -16.41 13.28 20.70
C ASP A 474 -16.09 14.23 21.88
N ARG A 475 -14.87 14.76 21.94
CA ARG A 475 -14.44 15.79 22.90
C ARG A 475 -14.48 17.21 22.32
N GLY A 476 -15.12 17.38 21.16
CA GLY A 476 -15.31 18.67 20.52
C GLY A 476 -14.16 19.13 19.61
N TYR A 477 -13.19 18.24 19.30
CA TYR A 477 -12.17 18.54 18.31
C TYR A 477 -12.73 18.49 16.90
N ILE A 478 -12.18 19.33 16.04
CA ILE A 478 -12.28 19.16 14.59
C ILE A 478 -11.04 18.38 14.14
N PHE A 479 -11.23 17.27 13.41
CA PHE A 479 -10.17 16.57 12.73
C PHE A 479 -10.10 17.04 11.27
N ALA A 480 -8.91 17.32 10.76
CA ALA A 480 -8.75 17.76 9.38
C ALA A 480 -7.54 17.10 8.69
N ILE A 481 -7.68 16.83 7.38
CA ILE A 481 -6.61 16.38 6.50
C ILE A 481 -6.32 17.50 5.50
N ALA A 482 -5.12 18.05 5.53
CA ALA A 482 -4.64 19.04 4.57
C ALA A 482 -3.98 18.33 3.38
N HIS A 483 -4.57 18.47 2.18
CA HIS A 483 -4.06 17.89 0.93
C HIS A 483 -3.05 18.85 0.29
N VAL A 484 -1.92 19.03 0.97
CA VAL A 484 -0.91 20.03 0.64
C VAL A 484 -0.07 19.66 -0.58
N ARG A 485 0.53 20.65 -1.26
CA ARG A 485 1.49 20.42 -2.35
C ARG A 485 2.65 19.55 -1.89
N GLY A 486 3.13 18.69 -2.81
CA GLY A 486 4.10 17.62 -2.56
C GLY A 486 3.45 16.24 -2.43
N GLY A 487 2.11 16.17 -2.24
CA GLY A 487 1.27 15.04 -2.60
C GLY A 487 0.91 15.06 -4.10
N MET A 488 0.17 14.06 -4.58
CA MET A 488 -0.38 14.00 -5.96
C MET A 488 -1.90 14.16 -6.00
N ASP A 489 -2.49 14.77 -4.99
CA ASP A 489 -3.95 14.92 -4.88
C ASP A 489 -4.57 15.59 -6.12
N LEU A 490 -3.92 16.64 -6.63
CA LEU A 490 -4.35 17.39 -7.83
C LEU A 490 -3.46 17.13 -9.06
N GLY A 491 -2.70 16.02 -9.08
CA GLY A 491 -1.87 15.62 -10.20
C GLY A 491 -0.39 15.93 -10.04
N TRP A 492 0.34 15.75 -11.14
CA TRP A 492 1.79 15.84 -11.13
C TRP A 492 2.32 17.24 -10.78
N ASP A 493 1.68 18.28 -11.28
CA ASP A 493 2.10 19.66 -10.97
C ASP A 493 1.97 19.97 -9.49
N TRP A 494 0.96 19.40 -8.80
CA TRP A 494 0.81 19.50 -7.35
C TRP A 494 1.97 18.90 -6.58
N TYR A 495 2.51 17.80 -7.07
CA TYR A 495 3.71 17.17 -6.52
C TYR A 495 4.97 18.01 -6.77
N GLU A 496 5.19 18.46 -8.01
CA GLU A 496 6.34 19.28 -8.39
C GLU A 496 6.42 20.59 -7.62
N ASP A 497 5.28 21.22 -7.37
CA ASP A 497 5.18 22.49 -6.63
C ASP A 497 5.40 22.33 -5.12
N GLY A 498 5.58 21.13 -4.61
CA GLY A 498 5.87 20.83 -3.21
C GLY A 498 7.14 20.03 -2.98
N LYS A 499 8.03 19.84 -3.98
CA LYS A 499 9.28 19.08 -3.81
C LYS A 499 10.55 19.93 -3.99
N LEU A 500 11.68 19.41 -3.52
CA LEU A 500 13.01 19.99 -3.67
C LEU A 500 13.03 21.49 -3.30
N LEU A 501 13.34 22.37 -4.24
CA LEU A 501 13.41 23.82 -4.00
C LEU A 501 12.05 24.47 -3.75
N ASN A 502 10.95 23.80 -4.14
CA ASN A 502 9.57 24.23 -3.90
C ASN A 502 9.01 23.69 -2.58
N LYS A 503 9.78 22.89 -1.81
CA LYS A 503 9.33 22.23 -0.58
C LYS A 503 8.69 23.16 0.45
N LYS A 504 9.09 24.42 0.45
CA LYS A 504 8.52 25.44 1.33
C LYS A 504 7.00 25.58 1.17
N ASN A 505 6.49 25.37 -0.04
CA ASN A 505 5.05 25.44 -0.32
C ASN A 505 4.24 24.43 0.51
N THR A 506 4.74 23.21 0.72
CA THR A 506 4.09 22.21 1.59
C THR A 506 3.80 22.78 2.99
N PHE A 507 4.77 23.48 3.58
CA PHE A 507 4.64 24.05 4.93
C PHE A 507 3.71 25.26 4.95
N THR A 508 3.81 26.15 3.96
CA THR A 508 2.93 27.33 3.88
C THR A 508 1.48 26.95 3.60
N ASP A 509 1.25 25.90 2.81
CA ASP A 509 -0.07 25.33 2.57
C ASP A 509 -0.67 24.76 3.87
N PHE A 510 0.14 24.00 4.65
CA PHE A 510 -0.30 23.43 5.91
C PHE A 510 -0.66 24.52 6.94
N ILE A 511 0.14 25.60 7.00
CA ILE A 511 -0.16 26.76 7.85
C ILE A 511 -1.46 27.44 7.40
N ALA A 512 -1.65 27.65 6.09
CA ALA A 512 -2.87 28.24 5.57
C ALA A 512 -4.14 27.41 5.90
N CYS A 513 -4.01 26.07 5.88
CA CYS A 513 -5.10 25.16 6.31
C CYS A 513 -5.39 25.32 7.82
N ALA A 514 -4.37 25.49 8.65
CA ALA A 514 -4.57 25.71 10.08
C ALA A 514 -5.24 27.05 10.38
N GLU A 515 -4.86 28.10 9.65
CA GLU A 515 -5.42 29.47 9.79
C GLU A 515 -6.87 29.54 9.27
N HIS A 516 -7.23 28.78 8.20
CA HIS A 516 -8.58 28.70 7.64
C HIS A 516 -9.53 28.00 8.62
#